data_475f0495fb85e072289f5c21fcb1d4a0
#
_entry.id   475f0495fb85e072289f5c21fcb1d4a0
#
_cell.length_a   1.000
_cell.length_b   1.000
_cell.length_c   1.000
_cell.angle_alpha   90.00
_cell.angle_beta   90.00
_cell.angle_gamma   90.00
#
_symmetry.space_group_name_H-M   'P 1'
#
loop_
_entity.id
_entity.type
_entity.pdbx_description
1 polymer ?
#
loop_
_entity_poly.entity_id
_entity_poly.type
_entity_poly.pdbx_seq_one_letter_code
_entity_poly.pdbx_strand_id
1 'polypeptide(L)'
;MRIPHDSKLIGSMTTQTIGFIGAGNMARSLAGGLLNNGWPARHLLLSDPDASQRRGAEQALGLKTLAANAALAAAADVLVLAVKPQNLKAIAEEIAATVQEKRPLVISVVAGIRVDDIERWLGGNLPVVRVMPNTAALIGSGATGLFANARVNGAQRDAAESILRAVGVTVWVEDEALIDTITAISGSGPAYFFLVMEVLEKAAIKHGLDPKTARLLTLETAYGAAKMALEGGEEPAQLRQRVTSPGGTTEKAVQTLEAGRIESIFNDAVVAAIKRARELADLFGK
;
A
#
# COMPACT_ATOMS: atom_id res chain seq x y z
N MET A 1 6.71 15.47 9.85
CA MET A 1 6.78 14.88 11.21
C MET A 1 7.33 13.45 11.06
N ARG A 2 8.66 13.25 11.25
CA ARG A 2 9.19 11.88 11.38
C ARG A 2 8.67 11.33 12.70
N ILE A 3 7.74 10.38 12.64
CA ILE A 3 7.27 9.67 13.83
C ILE A 3 8.48 8.87 14.35
N PRO A 4 8.85 8.98 15.64
CA PRO A 4 10.01 8.25 16.18
C PRO A 4 9.82 6.74 15.96
N HIS A 5 10.84 6.08 15.44
CA HIS A 5 10.93 4.62 15.49
C HIS A 5 11.05 4.22 16.97
N ASP A 6 9.97 3.69 17.51
CA ASP A 6 9.99 3.17 18.87
C ASP A 6 10.77 1.83 18.86
N SER A 7 12.07 1.92 19.18
CA SER A 7 12.99 0.78 19.16
C SER A 7 12.60 -0.35 20.12
N LYS A 8 11.68 -0.12 21.04
CA LYS A 8 11.18 -1.13 21.99
C LYS A 8 10.17 -2.09 21.37
N LEU A 9 9.38 -1.63 20.38
CA LEU A 9 8.44 -2.49 19.67
C LEU A 9 9.14 -3.50 18.75
N ILE A 10 10.25 -3.11 18.15
CA ILE A 10 11.03 -3.98 17.26
C ILE A 10 11.62 -5.18 18.03
N GLY A 11 12.06 -5.00 19.28
CA GLY A 11 12.76 -6.04 20.06
C GLY A 11 11.91 -7.27 20.42
N SER A 12 10.60 -7.13 20.65
CA SER A 12 9.73 -8.27 21.01
C SER A 12 9.16 -9.01 19.80
N MET A 13 9.13 -8.34 18.62
CA MET A 13 8.54 -8.87 17.40
C MET A 13 9.53 -9.58 16.48
N THR A 14 10.83 -9.37 16.65
CA THR A 14 11.89 -9.96 15.80
C THR A 14 12.02 -11.49 15.92
N THR A 15 11.22 -12.13 16.78
CA THR A 15 11.16 -13.59 16.92
C THR A 15 10.03 -14.23 16.12
N GLN A 16 9.03 -13.46 15.67
CA GLN A 16 7.92 -13.97 14.89
C GLN A 16 8.32 -14.27 13.45
N THR A 17 7.84 -15.38 12.91
CA THR A 17 8.00 -15.72 11.50
C THR A 17 6.88 -15.09 10.68
N ILE A 18 7.25 -14.23 9.72
CA ILE A 18 6.33 -13.63 8.76
C ILE A 18 6.40 -14.41 7.45
N GLY A 19 5.29 -14.99 7.05
CA GLY A 19 5.16 -15.72 5.80
C GLY A 19 4.33 -14.93 4.78
N PHE A 20 4.86 -14.76 3.57
CA PHE A 20 4.17 -14.11 2.46
C PHE A 20 3.71 -15.15 1.46
N ILE A 21 2.41 -15.32 1.27
CA ILE A 21 1.85 -16.10 0.16
C ILE A 21 1.75 -15.20 -1.06
N GLY A 22 2.49 -15.54 -2.09
CA GLY A 22 2.81 -14.71 -3.25
C GLY A 22 4.20 -14.09 -3.12
N ALA A 23 5.03 -14.20 -4.16
CA ALA A 23 6.38 -13.61 -4.25
C ALA A 23 6.44 -12.46 -5.27
N GLY A 24 5.31 -11.77 -5.49
CA GLY A 24 5.20 -10.61 -6.38
C GLY A 24 5.78 -9.33 -5.80
N ASN A 25 5.62 -8.21 -6.52
CA ASN A 25 6.21 -6.93 -6.17
C ASN A 25 5.85 -6.44 -4.76
N MET A 26 4.59 -6.56 -4.34
CA MET A 26 4.17 -6.09 -3.01
C MET A 26 4.79 -6.93 -1.89
N ALA A 27 4.81 -8.27 -2.02
CA ALA A 27 5.47 -9.13 -1.05
C ALA A 27 6.96 -8.83 -0.95
N ARG A 28 7.65 -8.65 -2.09
CA ARG A 28 9.07 -8.29 -2.12
C ARG A 28 9.34 -6.92 -1.50
N SER A 29 8.47 -5.95 -1.73
CA SER A 29 8.57 -4.62 -1.14
C SER A 29 8.47 -4.69 0.39
N LEU A 30 7.46 -5.36 0.92
CA LEU A 30 7.26 -5.52 2.36
C LEU A 30 8.42 -6.30 3.00
N ALA A 31 8.79 -7.43 2.41
CA ALA A 31 9.90 -8.24 2.92
C ALA A 31 11.25 -7.49 2.87
N GLY A 32 11.51 -6.75 1.78
CA GLY A 32 12.69 -5.89 1.65
C GLY A 32 12.71 -4.74 2.65
N GLY A 33 11.55 -4.09 2.86
CA GLY A 33 11.41 -3.06 3.88
C GLY A 33 11.68 -3.60 5.30
N LEU A 34 11.19 -4.79 5.62
CA LEU A 34 11.46 -5.45 6.89
C LEU A 34 12.96 -5.77 7.07
N LEU A 35 13.62 -6.31 6.03
CA LEU A 35 15.07 -6.54 6.04
C LEU A 35 15.86 -5.25 6.31
N ASN A 36 15.52 -4.18 5.60
CA ASN A 36 16.18 -2.88 5.75
C ASN A 36 15.97 -2.26 7.14
N ASN A 37 14.88 -2.64 7.82
CA ASN A 37 14.60 -2.25 9.20
C ASN A 37 15.14 -3.25 10.25
N GLY A 38 16.01 -4.19 9.84
CA GLY A 38 16.71 -5.09 10.74
C GLY A 38 15.93 -6.36 11.11
N TRP A 39 14.84 -6.70 10.43
CA TRP A 39 14.15 -7.98 10.66
C TRP A 39 15.03 -9.14 10.20
N PRO A 40 15.23 -10.18 11.04
CA PRO A 40 16.13 -11.27 10.68
C PRO A 40 15.63 -12.07 9.48
N ALA A 41 16.45 -12.24 8.46
CA ALA A 41 16.11 -12.95 7.22
C ALA A 41 15.56 -14.38 7.46
N ARG A 42 16.03 -15.07 8.52
CA ARG A 42 15.56 -16.42 8.89
C ARG A 42 14.07 -16.46 9.30
N HIS A 43 13.48 -15.33 9.65
CA HIS A 43 12.09 -15.18 10.05
C HIS A 43 11.19 -14.61 8.94
N LEU A 44 11.72 -14.47 7.72
CA LEU A 44 10.97 -14.03 6.55
C LEU A 44 10.92 -15.17 5.52
N LEU A 45 9.72 -15.61 5.18
CA LEU A 45 9.48 -16.68 4.23
C LEU A 45 8.55 -16.16 3.10
N LEU A 46 8.79 -16.57 1.87
CA LEU A 46 7.88 -16.32 0.76
C LEU A 46 7.48 -17.64 0.11
N SER A 47 6.23 -17.75 -0.37
CA SER A 47 5.82 -18.86 -1.23
C SER A 47 5.21 -18.35 -2.53
N ASP A 48 5.46 -19.09 -3.59
CA ASP A 48 4.80 -18.89 -4.88
C ASP A 48 4.89 -20.21 -5.67
N PRO A 49 3.84 -20.66 -6.36
CA PRO A 49 3.92 -21.83 -7.23
C PRO A 49 4.85 -21.60 -8.43
N ASP A 50 4.96 -20.34 -8.91
CA ASP A 50 5.84 -19.99 -10.04
C ASP A 50 7.30 -19.92 -9.60
N ALA A 51 8.12 -20.82 -10.14
CA ALA A 51 9.56 -20.87 -9.89
C ALA A 51 10.30 -19.59 -10.33
N SER A 52 9.80 -18.84 -11.31
CA SER A 52 10.40 -17.58 -11.75
C SER A 52 10.22 -16.49 -10.71
N GLN A 53 9.02 -16.41 -10.09
CA GLN A 53 8.74 -15.50 -8.99
C GLN A 53 9.60 -15.83 -7.77
N ARG A 54 9.73 -17.10 -7.43
CA ARG A 54 10.58 -17.51 -6.31
C ARG A 54 12.05 -17.11 -6.54
N ARG A 55 12.63 -17.48 -7.70
CA ARG A 55 14.01 -17.09 -8.06
C ARG A 55 14.23 -15.58 -8.02
N GLY A 56 13.25 -14.80 -8.54
CA GLY A 56 13.33 -13.34 -8.48
C GLY A 56 13.33 -12.78 -7.06
N ALA A 57 12.58 -13.39 -6.14
CA ALA A 57 12.60 -13.01 -4.72
C ALA A 57 13.90 -13.40 -4.03
N GLU A 58 14.40 -14.62 -4.29
CA GLU A 58 15.69 -15.09 -3.76
C GLU A 58 16.86 -14.21 -4.21
N GLN A 59 16.92 -13.88 -5.50
CA GLN A 59 17.96 -13.01 -6.05
C GLN A 59 17.90 -11.58 -5.50
N ALA A 60 16.69 -11.02 -5.35
CA ALA A 60 16.51 -9.65 -4.91
C ALA A 60 16.72 -9.47 -3.40
N LEU A 61 16.36 -10.47 -2.59
CA LEU A 61 16.25 -10.32 -1.14
C LEU A 61 17.15 -11.30 -0.35
N GLY A 62 17.69 -12.33 -0.99
CA GLY A 62 18.44 -13.39 -0.30
C GLY A 62 17.58 -14.24 0.66
N LEU A 63 16.24 -14.22 0.48
CA LEU A 63 15.31 -14.92 1.37
C LEU A 63 15.00 -16.33 0.86
N LYS A 64 14.69 -17.23 1.80
CA LYS A 64 14.20 -18.57 1.48
C LYS A 64 12.79 -18.51 0.89
N THR A 65 12.57 -19.25 -0.19
CA THR A 65 11.24 -19.40 -0.80
C THR A 65 10.75 -20.86 -0.76
N LEU A 66 9.44 -21.02 -0.80
CA LEU A 66 8.74 -22.31 -0.76
C LEU A 66 7.82 -22.42 -2.00
N ALA A 67 7.64 -23.63 -2.52
CA ALA A 67 6.68 -23.87 -3.60
C ALA A 67 5.23 -24.08 -3.06
N ALA A 68 5.11 -24.59 -1.82
CA ALA A 68 3.85 -24.97 -1.22
C ALA A 68 3.39 -23.92 -0.20
N ASN A 69 2.19 -23.36 -0.39
CA ASN A 69 1.59 -22.37 0.50
C ASN A 69 1.28 -22.96 1.88
N ALA A 70 0.82 -24.21 1.95
CA ALA A 70 0.50 -24.87 3.22
C ALA A 70 1.75 -25.02 4.12
N ALA A 71 2.92 -25.34 3.53
CA ALA A 71 4.16 -25.45 4.29
C ALA A 71 4.60 -24.09 4.88
N LEU A 72 4.39 -23.01 4.15
CA LEU A 72 4.61 -21.65 4.65
C LEU A 72 3.62 -21.30 5.75
N ALA A 73 2.32 -21.56 5.55
CA ALA A 73 1.26 -21.27 6.51
C ALA A 73 1.49 -21.97 7.86
N ALA A 74 2.00 -23.20 7.85
CA ALA A 74 2.34 -23.96 9.06
C ALA A 74 3.50 -23.32 9.85
N ALA A 75 4.43 -22.65 9.18
CA ALA A 75 5.59 -22.03 9.81
C ALA A 75 5.34 -20.58 10.26
N ALA A 76 4.34 -19.90 9.70
CA ALA A 76 4.12 -18.47 9.90
C ALA A 76 3.35 -18.16 11.19
N ASP A 77 3.82 -17.20 11.98
CA ASP A 77 3.08 -16.57 13.08
C ASP A 77 2.22 -15.41 12.58
N VAL A 78 2.70 -14.74 11.53
CA VAL A 78 1.97 -13.73 10.76
C VAL A 78 1.94 -14.17 9.30
N LEU A 79 0.75 -14.31 8.74
CA LEU A 79 0.52 -14.77 7.37
C LEU A 79 0.05 -13.61 6.50
N VAL A 80 0.88 -13.18 5.55
CA VAL A 80 0.57 -12.09 4.62
C VAL A 80 0.10 -12.67 3.29
N LEU A 81 -1.16 -12.41 2.93
CA LEU A 81 -1.75 -12.79 1.65
C LEU A 81 -1.45 -11.69 0.63
N ALA A 82 -0.56 -11.98 -0.34
CA ALA A 82 -0.05 -11.03 -1.32
C ALA A 82 -0.17 -11.55 -2.76
N VAL A 83 -1.28 -12.19 -3.06
CA VAL A 83 -1.60 -12.78 -4.36
C VAL A 83 -2.57 -11.90 -5.15
N LYS A 84 -2.83 -12.25 -6.41
CA LYS A 84 -3.86 -11.57 -7.21
C LYS A 84 -5.26 -11.89 -6.68
N PRO A 85 -6.22 -10.93 -6.69
CA PRO A 85 -7.57 -11.12 -6.13
C PRO A 85 -8.28 -12.38 -6.61
N GLN A 86 -8.21 -12.67 -7.92
CA GLN A 86 -8.86 -13.83 -8.53
C GLN A 86 -8.34 -15.19 -8.03
N ASN A 87 -7.17 -15.23 -7.41
CA ASN A 87 -6.55 -16.46 -6.92
C ASN A 87 -6.75 -16.65 -5.41
N LEU A 88 -7.19 -15.61 -4.69
CA LEU A 88 -7.16 -15.62 -3.23
C LEU A 88 -8.10 -16.68 -2.65
N LYS A 89 -9.32 -16.82 -3.17
CA LYS A 89 -10.29 -17.81 -2.68
C LYS A 89 -9.71 -19.22 -2.73
N ALA A 90 -9.23 -19.68 -3.88
CA ALA A 90 -8.67 -21.01 -4.03
C ALA A 90 -7.46 -21.26 -3.12
N ILE A 91 -6.60 -20.26 -2.96
CA ILE A 91 -5.43 -20.33 -2.06
C ILE A 91 -5.86 -20.38 -0.59
N ALA A 92 -6.84 -19.55 -0.20
CA ALA A 92 -7.35 -19.54 1.17
C ALA A 92 -7.99 -20.89 1.55
N GLU A 93 -8.80 -21.45 0.65
CA GLU A 93 -9.41 -22.78 0.83
C GLU A 93 -8.34 -23.90 0.89
N GLU A 94 -7.28 -23.83 0.06
CA GLU A 94 -6.13 -24.75 0.09
C GLU A 94 -5.45 -24.81 1.45
N ILE A 95 -5.23 -23.64 2.08
CA ILE A 95 -4.47 -23.53 3.32
C ILE A 95 -5.35 -23.53 4.58
N ALA A 96 -6.69 -23.56 4.45
CA ALA A 96 -7.63 -23.36 5.54
C ALA A 96 -7.38 -24.29 6.74
N ALA A 97 -7.20 -25.59 6.52
CA ALA A 97 -6.93 -26.54 7.58
C ALA A 97 -5.66 -26.20 8.37
N THR A 98 -4.57 -25.84 7.67
CA THR A 98 -3.30 -25.45 8.28
C THR A 98 -3.43 -24.16 9.08
N VAL A 99 -4.14 -23.18 8.53
CA VAL A 99 -4.37 -21.87 9.19
C VAL A 99 -5.26 -22.03 10.42
N GLN A 100 -6.26 -22.92 10.39
CA GLN A 100 -7.10 -23.22 11.55
C GLN A 100 -6.31 -23.90 12.68
N GLU A 101 -5.35 -24.75 12.36
CA GLU A 101 -4.48 -25.39 13.36
C GLU A 101 -3.47 -24.37 13.94
N LYS A 102 -2.78 -23.62 13.09
CA LYS A 102 -1.72 -22.68 13.49
C LYS A 102 -2.26 -21.38 14.11
N ARG A 103 -3.43 -20.90 13.64
CA ARG A 103 -4.11 -19.65 14.05
C ARG A 103 -3.21 -18.40 14.00
N PRO A 104 -2.55 -18.13 12.87
CA PRO A 104 -1.70 -16.95 12.71
C PRO A 104 -2.52 -15.66 12.69
N LEU A 105 -1.87 -14.51 12.88
CA LEU A 105 -2.42 -13.24 12.42
C LEU A 105 -2.43 -13.23 10.89
N VAL A 106 -3.59 -13.05 10.28
CA VAL A 106 -3.72 -12.94 8.81
C VAL A 106 -3.73 -11.48 8.41
N ILE A 107 -2.85 -11.09 7.49
CA ILE A 107 -2.81 -9.75 6.89
C ILE A 107 -3.06 -9.90 5.39
N SER A 108 -4.08 -9.25 4.85
CA SER A 108 -4.34 -9.28 3.41
C SER A 108 -4.01 -7.94 2.77
N VAL A 109 -3.08 -7.93 1.80
CA VAL A 109 -2.79 -6.79 0.92
C VAL A 109 -3.56 -6.87 -0.41
N VAL A 110 -4.51 -7.78 -0.50
CA VAL A 110 -5.26 -8.06 -1.74
C VAL A 110 -6.39 -7.07 -1.89
N ALA A 111 -6.35 -6.29 -2.97
CA ALA A 111 -7.38 -5.29 -3.26
C ALA A 111 -8.74 -5.94 -3.58
N GLY A 112 -9.83 -5.30 -3.15
CA GLY A 112 -11.18 -5.70 -3.53
C GLY A 112 -11.66 -7.02 -2.90
N ILE A 113 -11.14 -7.43 -1.72
CA ILE A 113 -11.67 -8.58 -0.99
C ILE A 113 -11.90 -8.17 0.47
N ARG A 114 -13.09 -8.44 0.99
CA ARG A 114 -13.50 -8.07 2.34
C ARG A 114 -12.97 -9.06 3.38
N VAL A 115 -12.84 -8.59 4.60
CA VAL A 115 -12.40 -9.42 5.74
C VAL A 115 -13.29 -10.63 5.93
N ASP A 116 -14.61 -10.47 5.84
CA ASP A 116 -15.57 -11.57 6.02
C ASP A 116 -15.40 -12.68 4.96
N ASP A 117 -15.05 -12.32 3.73
CA ASP A 117 -14.78 -13.30 2.67
C ASP A 117 -13.50 -14.08 2.95
N ILE A 118 -12.43 -13.38 3.33
CA ILE A 118 -11.16 -14.01 3.71
C ILE A 118 -11.35 -14.95 4.89
N GLU A 119 -12.04 -14.48 5.93
CA GLU A 119 -12.31 -15.25 7.14
C GLU A 119 -13.13 -16.52 6.80
N ARG A 120 -14.17 -16.38 5.98
CA ARG A 120 -15.01 -17.51 5.54
C ARG A 120 -14.20 -18.56 4.79
N TRP A 121 -13.37 -18.16 3.83
CA TRP A 121 -12.57 -19.10 3.04
C TRP A 121 -11.47 -19.79 3.85
N LEU A 122 -10.97 -19.14 4.90
CA LEU A 122 -9.99 -19.69 5.83
C LEU A 122 -10.62 -20.55 6.95
N GLY A 123 -11.94 -20.79 6.94
CA GLY A 123 -12.64 -21.63 7.92
C GLY A 123 -13.20 -20.88 9.14
N GLY A 124 -13.13 -19.55 9.15
CA GLY A 124 -13.74 -18.70 10.18
C GLY A 124 -12.92 -18.48 11.45
N ASN A 125 -13.38 -17.55 12.28
CA ASN A 125 -12.84 -17.28 13.63
C ASN A 125 -11.34 -16.93 13.71
N LEU A 126 -10.78 -16.22 12.72
CA LEU A 126 -9.37 -15.83 12.67
C LEU A 126 -9.19 -14.32 12.87
N PRO A 127 -8.06 -13.87 13.47
CA PRO A 127 -7.68 -12.48 13.47
C PRO A 127 -7.23 -12.07 12.05
N VAL A 128 -7.97 -11.16 11.42
CA VAL A 128 -7.71 -10.70 10.05
C VAL A 128 -7.58 -9.20 10.01
N VAL A 129 -6.48 -8.72 9.41
CA VAL A 129 -6.25 -7.31 9.07
C VAL A 129 -6.27 -7.17 7.56
N ARG A 130 -7.20 -6.36 7.04
CA ARG A 130 -7.22 -5.93 5.65
C ARG A 130 -6.42 -4.67 5.52
N VAL A 131 -5.48 -4.63 4.56
CA VAL A 131 -4.65 -3.47 4.33
C VAL A 131 -4.66 -3.07 2.86
N MET A 132 -4.54 -1.78 2.61
CA MET A 132 -4.45 -1.23 1.26
C MET A 132 -3.20 -0.36 1.14
N PRO A 133 -2.05 -0.97 0.79
CA PRO A 133 -0.82 -0.25 0.45
C PRO A 133 -0.89 0.33 -0.97
N ASN A 134 0.11 1.11 -1.34
CA ASN A 134 0.28 1.59 -2.70
C ASN A 134 1.68 1.29 -3.25
N THR A 135 1.88 1.57 -4.53
CA THR A 135 3.14 1.27 -5.24
C THR A 135 4.36 2.02 -4.72
N ALA A 136 4.18 3.16 -4.04
CA ALA A 136 5.28 3.90 -3.42
C ALA A 136 5.94 3.14 -2.26
N ALA A 137 5.31 2.07 -1.77
CA ALA A 137 5.92 1.11 -0.85
C ALA A 137 7.21 0.48 -1.41
N LEU A 138 7.35 0.34 -2.74
CA LEU A 138 8.57 -0.15 -3.39
C LEU A 138 9.82 0.68 -3.07
N ILE A 139 9.63 1.95 -2.76
CA ILE A 139 10.72 2.90 -2.43
C ILE A 139 10.65 3.39 -0.98
N GLY A 140 9.90 2.71 -0.10
CA GLY A 140 9.77 3.07 1.31
C GLY A 140 8.94 4.34 1.58
N SER A 141 8.15 4.80 0.62
CA SER A 141 7.28 5.99 0.71
C SER A 141 5.81 5.65 0.54
N GLY A 142 5.41 4.44 0.94
CA GLY A 142 4.05 3.96 0.84
C GLY A 142 3.09 4.69 1.78
N ALA A 143 1.80 4.70 1.40
CA ALA A 143 0.71 5.09 2.28
C ALA A 143 -0.28 3.92 2.35
N THR A 144 -0.54 3.43 3.56
CA THR A 144 -1.30 2.19 3.78
C THR A 144 -2.46 2.44 4.73
N GLY A 145 -3.68 2.14 4.29
CA GLY A 145 -4.83 2.02 5.19
C GLY A 145 -4.94 0.61 5.77
N LEU A 146 -5.36 0.52 7.04
CA LEU A 146 -5.55 -0.74 7.76
C LEU A 146 -6.94 -0.79 8.39
N PHE A 147 -7.57 -1.94 8.31
CA PHE A 147 -8.79 -2.30 9.03
C PHE A 147 -8.62 -3.67 9.69
N ALA A 148 -9.04 -3.80 10.95
CA ALA A 148 -8.96 -5.05 11.71
C ALA A 148 -10.35 -5.56 12.06
N ASN A 149 -10.59 -6.89 11.95
CA ASN A 149 -11.80 -7.46 12.53
C ASN A 149 -11.73 -7.51 14.07
N ALA A 150 -12.86 -7.77 14.71
CA ALA A 150 -12.99 -7.77 16.17
C ALA A 150 -12.14 -8.84 16.89
N ARG A 151 -11.51 -9.77 16.16
CA ARG A 151 -10.66 -10.83 16.72
C ARG A 151 -9.18 -10.44 16.82
N VAL A 152 -8.79 -9.33 16.19
CA VAL A 152 -7.43 -8.82 16.27
C VAL A 152 -7.24 -8.12 17.62
N ASN A 153 -6.32 -8.62 18.42
CA ASN A 153 -5.96 -8.02 19.70
C ASN A 153 -4.92 -6.89 19.52
N GLY A 154 -4.63 -6.15 20.62
CA GLY A 154 -3.69 -5.03 20.59
C GLY A 154 -2.30 -5.39 20.06
N ALA A 155 -1.72 -6.49 20.54
CA ALA A 155 -0.39 -6.94 20.10
C ALA A 155 -0.35 -7.33 18.62
N GLN A 156 -1.45 -7.91 18.11
CA GLN A 156 -1.58 -8.22 16.69
C GLN A 156 -1.77 -6.96 15.84
N ARG A 157 -2.48 -5.95 16.38
CA ARG A 157 -2.61 -4.64 15.73
C ARG A 157 -1.26 -3.96 15.59
N ASP A 158 -0.47 -3.95 16.68
CA ASP A 158 0.90 -3.41 16.69
C ASP A 158 1.82 -4.16 15.71
N ALA A 159 1.68 -5.50 15.64
CA ALA A 159 2.42 -6.33 14.70
C ALA A 159 2.11 -5.97 13.24
N ALA A 160 0.84 -5.90 12.88
CA ALA A 160 0.40 -5.52 11.55
C ALA A 160 0.93 -4.12 11.18
N GLU A 161 0.79 -3.15 12.08
CA GLU A 161 1.26 -1.79 11.87
C GLU A 161 2.77 -1.74 11.65
N SER A 162 3.56 -2.43 12.48
CA SER A 162 5.02 -2.46 12.36
C SER A 162 5.47 -3.03 11.01
N ILE A 163 4.82 -4.11 10.54
CA ILE A 163 5.12 -4.71 9.23
C ILE A 163 4.87 -3.71 8.10
N LEU A 164 3.74 -3.00 8.12
CA LEU A 164 3.40 -2.07 7.05
C LEU A 164 4.19 -0.76 7.13
N ARG A 165 4.56 -0.32 8.33
CA ARG A 165 5.44 0.85 8.54
C ARG A 165 6.86 0.64 8.01
N ALA A 166 7.29 -0.59 7.81
CA ALA A 166 8.57 -0.88 7.16
C ALA A 166 8.70 -0.30 5.74
N VAL A 167 7.58 0.04 5.09
CA VAL A 167 7.55 0.57 3.72
C VAL A 167 6.82 1.91 3.56
N GLY A 168 6.44 2.57 4.67
CA GLY A 168 5.77 3.87 4.60
C GLY A 168 4.92 4.21 5.81
N VAL A 169 3.95 5.11 5.64
CA VAL A 169 3.03 5.51 6.69
C VAL A 169 1.80 4.62 6.72
N THR A 170 1.19 4.51 7.91
CA THR A 170 0.00 3.69 8.15
C THR A 170 -1.11 4.49 8.80
N VAL A 171 -2.35 4.22 8.43
CA VAL A 171 -3.56 4.83 9.03
C VAL A 171 -4.58 3.73 9.30
N TRP A 172 -5.04 3.62 10.56
CA TRP A 172 -6.12 2.72 10.92
C TRP A 172 -7.48 3.36 10.65
N VAL A 173 -8.44 2.55 10.21
CA VAL A 173 -9.85 2.92 10.10
C VAL A 173 -10.70 1.92 10.89
N GLU A 174 -11.82 2.41 11.44
CA GLU A 174 -12.73 1.59 12.24
C GLU A 174 -13.88 0.99 11.40
N ASP A 175 -14.11 1.49 10.19
CA ASP A 175 -15.08 0.96 9.24
C ASP A 175 -14.37 0.43 8.00
N GLU A 176 -14.58 -0.84 7.67
CA GLU A 176 -13.98 -1.49 6.50
C GLU A 176 -14.35 -0.78 5.19
N ALA A 177 -15.53 -0.17 5.09
CA ALA A 177 -15.96 0.55 3.91
C ALA A 177 -15.03 1.74 3.55
N LEU A 178 -14.30 2.29 4.54
CA LEU A 178 -13.31 3.34 4.31
C LEU A 178 -12.06 2.84 3.56
N ILE A 179 -11.80 1.54 3.55
CA ILE A 179 -10.71 0.95 2.74
C ILE A 179 -10.96 1.19 1.24
N ASP A 180 -12.21 1.26 0.79
CA ASP A 180 -12.52 1.58 -0.61
C ASP A 180 -12.18 3.04 -0.94
N THR A 181 -12.43 3.97 0.00
CA THR A 181 -12.00 5.37 -0.12
C THR A 181 -10.48 5.49 -0.11
N ILE A 182 -9.79 4.78 0.79
CA ILE A 182 -8.33 4.72 0.83
C ILE A 182 -7.78 4.15 -0.49
N THR A 183 -8.43 3.12 -1.04
CA THR A 183 -8.06 2.57 -2.35
C THR A 183 -8.11 3.65 -3.44
N ALA A 184 -9.15 4.47 -3.45
CA ALA A 184 -9.29 5.55 -4.42
C ALA A 184 -8.25 6.67 -4.21
N ILE A 185 -7.97 7.05 -2.94
CA ILE A 185 -7.08 8.19 -2.63
C ILE A 185 -5.61 7.79 -2.67
N SER A 186 -5.19 6.73 -1.96
CA SER A 186 -3.78 6.35 -1.86
C SER A 186 -3.39 5.17 -2.75
N GLY A 187 -4.28 4.20 -2.95
CA GLY A 187 -4.03 3.07 -3.84
C GLY A 187 -3.93 3.48 -5.30
N SER A 188 -4.92 4.23 -5.80
CA SER A 188 -4.97 4.77 -7.16
C SER A 188 -4.25 6.10 -7.31
N GLY A 189 -4.06 6.84 -6.22
CA GLY A 189 -3.50 8.20 -6.19
C GLY A 189 -2.19 8.39 -6.93
N PRO A 190 -1.22 7.48 -6.86
CA PRO A 190 0.01 7.62 -7.65
C PRO A 190 -0.24 7.83 -9.14
N ALA A 191 -1.25 7.16 -9.72
CA ALA A 191 -1.60 7.33 -11.12
C ALA A 191 -2.14 8.74 -11.43
N TYR A 192 -2.85 9.37 -10.50
CA TYR A 192 -3.35 10.74 -10.67
C TYR A 192 -2.18 11.74 -10.72
N PHE A 193 -1.23 11.60 -9.82
CA PHE A 193 -0.04 12.43 -9.80
C PHE A 193 0.83 12.20 -11.04
N PHE A 194 1.01 10.95 -11.49
CA PHE A 194 1.73 10.66 -12.73
C PHE A 194 1.04 11.29 -13.95
N LEU A 195 -0.28 11.28 -14.01
CA LEU A 195 -1.04 11.95 -15.07
C LEU A 195 -0.81 13.47 -15.03
N VAL A 196 -0.86 14.10 -13.86
CA VAL A 196 -0.57 15.54 -13.71
C VAL A 196 0.85 15.86 -14.16
N MET A 197 1.84 15.06 -13.74
CA MET A 197 3.24 15.21 -14.16
C MET A 197 3.37 15.09 -15.69
N GLU A 198 2.74 14.08 -16.29
CA GLU A 198 2.74 13.88 -17.74
C GLU A 198 2.16 15.08 -18.50
N VAL A 199 1.04 15.62 -18.02
CA VAL A 199 0.39 16.79 -18.65
C VAL A 199 1.26 18.04 -18.54
N LEU A 200 1.89 18.28 -17.39
CA LEU A 200 2.81 19.40 -17.18
C LEU A 200 4.06 19.29 -18.05
N GLU A 201 4.67 18.09 -18.12
CA GLU A 201 5.82 17.83 -19.01
C GLU A 201 5.49 18.12 -20.47
N LYS A 202 4.33 17.62 -20.96
CA LYS A 202 3.86 17.87 -22.32
C LYS A 202 3.62 19.37 -22.59
N ALA A 203 3.04 20.06 -21.62
CA ALA A 203 2.83 21.51 -21.74
C ALA A 203 4.16 22.27 -21.80
N ALA A 204 5.13 21.93 -20.96
CA ALA A 204 6.45 22.54 -20.94
C ALA A 204 7.19 22.37 -22.28
N ILE A 205 7.15 21.17 -22.85
CA ILE A 205 7.73 20.89 -24.18
C ILE A 205 7.04 21.71 -25.26
N LYS A 206 5.70 21.77 -25.25
CA LYS A 206 4.91 22.58 -26.20
C LYS A 206 5.27 24.05 -26.15
N HIS A 207 5.71 24.56 -25.00
CA HIS A 207 6.10 25.95 -24.79
C HIS A 207 7.64 26.18 -24.86
N GLY A 208 8.39 25.24 -25.43
CA GLY A 208 9.75 25.44 -25.88
C GLY A 208 10.87 24.90 -24.99
N LEU A 209 10.53 24.18 -23.89
CA LEU A 209 11.54 23.45 -23.14
C LEU A 209 11.95 22.17 -23.88
N ASP A 210 13.22 21.83 -23.81
CA ASP A 210 13.66 20.52 -24.28
C ASP A 210 13.10 19.40 -23.35
N PRO A 211 12.88 18.19 -23.87
CA PRO A 211 12.22 17.12 -23.09
C PRO A 211 12.93 16.75 -21.79
N LYS A 212 14.25 16.81 -21.74
CA LYS A 212 15.03 16.48 -20.54
C LYS A 212 14.79 17.51 -19.42
N THR A 213 14.88 18.79 -19.77
CA THR A 213 14.63 19.90 -18.86
C THR A 213 13.18 19.92 -18.39
N ALA A 214 12.21 19.75 -19.31
CA ALA A 214 10.79 19.69 -18.99
C ALA A 214 10.49 18.60 -17.95
N ARG A 215 11.01 17.39 -18.18
CA ARG A 215 10.86 16.26 -17.25
C ARG A 215 11.48 16.52 -15.88
N LEU A 216 12.74 16.98 -15.85
CA LEU A 216 13.44 17.25 -14.61
C LEU A 216 12.70 18.28 -13.75
N LEU A 217 12.35 19.42 -14.34
CA LEU A 217 11.66 20.50 -13.61
C LEU A 217 10.28 20.06 -13.12
N THR A 218 9.53 19.30 -13.91
CA THR A 218 8.21 18.77 -13.51
C THR A 218 8.33 17.84 -12.30
N LEU A 219 9.25 16.88 -12.34
CA LEU A 219 9.42 15.90 -11.27
C LEU A 219 9.93 16.54 -9.97
N GLU A 220 10.95 17.41 -10.06
CA GLU A 220 11.49 18.11 -8.88
C GLU A 220 10.47 19.08 -8.26
N THR A 221 9.65 19.73 -9.09
CA THR A 221 8.57 20.60 -8.58
C THR A 221 7.52 19.80 -7.82
N ALA A 222 7.08 18.67 -8.38
CA ALA A 222 6.10 17.80 -7.71
C ALA A 222 6.66 17.23 -6.40
N TYR A 223 7.90 16.74 -6.41
CA TYR A 223 8.58 16.23 -5.21
C TYR A 223 8.73 17.31 -4.14
N GLY A 224 9.21 18.50 -4.53
CA GLY A 224 9.40 19.63 -3.61
C GLY A 224 8.09 20.09 -2.98
N ALA A 225 7.01 20.20 -3.76
CA ALA A 225 5.68 20.56 -3.25
C ALA A 225 5.14 19.53 -2.26
N ALA A 226 5.22 18.23 -2.58
CA ALA A 226 4.81 17.17 -1.69
C ALA A 226 5.62 17.15 -0.39
N LYS A 227 6.95 17.33 -0.48
CA LYS A 227 7.85 17.38 0.67
C LYS A 227 7.53 18.57 1.58
N MET A 228 7.28 19.75 1.02
CA MET A 228 6.86 20.93 1.79
C MET A 228 5.55 20.69 2.55
N ALA A 229 4.57 20.06 1.92
CA ALA A 229 3.30 19.73 2.56
C ALA A 229 3.45 18.70 3.70
N LEU A 230 4.34 17.71 3.55
CA LEU A 230 4.56 16.67 4.56
C LEU A 230 5.39 17.17 5.75
N GLU A 231 6.39 18.03 5.52
CA GLU A 231 7.35 18.45 6.54
C GLU A 231 7.03 19.82 7.15
N GLY A 232 6.29 20.67 6.43
CA GLY A 232 6.06 22.06 6.81
C GLY A 232 4.97 22.27 7.86
N GLY A 233 4.09 21.31 8.08
CA GLY A 233 2.98 21.40 9.05
C GLY A 233 1.88 22.40 8.67
N GLU A 234 1.93 23.01 7.50
CA GLU A 234 0.92 23.90 6.95
C GLU A 234 -0.05 23.13 6.05
N GLU A 235 -1.32 23.53 6.07
CA GLU A 235 -2.33 22.95 5.17
C GLU A 235 -2.01 23.25 3.69
N PRO A 236 -2.31 22.33 2.75
CA PRO A 236 -2.06 22.54 1.32
C PRO A 236 -2.64 23.84 0.76
N ALA A 237 -3.80 24.28 1.27
CA ALA A 237 -4.43 25.53 0.87
C ALA A 237 -3.58 26.75 1.27
N GLN A 238 -2.96 26.73 2.45
CA GLN A 238 -2.07 27.80 2.93
C GLN A 238 -0.77 27.84 2.12
N LEU A 239 -0.19 26.67 1.86
CA LEU A 239 1.00 26.57 1.00
C LEU A 239 0.73 27.12 -0.41
N ARG A 240 -0.42 26.79 -1.01
CA ARG A 240 -0.87 27.34 -2.29
C ARG A 240 -0.95 28.87 -2.25
N GLN A 241 -1.58 29.45 -1.24
CA GLN A 241 -1.69 30.90 -1.08
C GLN A 241 -0.31 31.57 -0.99
N ARG A 242 0.63 31.00 -0.26
CA ARG A 242 1.99 31.55 -0.09
C ARG A 242 2.75 31.69 -1.40
N VAL A 243 2.52 30.80 -2.35
CA VAL A 243 3.17 30.83 -3.67
C VAL A 243 2.32 31.52 -4.74
N THR A 244 1.19 32.13 -4.36
CA THR A 244 0.24 32.79 -5.25
C THR A 244 0.19 34.29 -4.97
N SER A 245 1.16 35.03 -5.54
CA SER A 245 1.20 36.47 -5.40
C SER A 245 0.08 37.15 -6.20
N PRO A 246 -0.59 38.19 -5.65
CA PRO A 246 -1.60 38.96 -6.37
C PRO A 246 -1.07 39.52 -7.72
N GLY A 247 -1.80 39.34 -8.79
CA GLY A 247 -1.41 39.74 -10.15
C GLY A 247 -0.30 38.89 -10.79
N GLY A 248 0.19 37.84 -10.08
CA GLY A 248 1.29 37.00 -10.55
C GLY A 248 0.87 35.90 -11.52
N THR A 249 1.88 35.23 -12.09
CA THR A 249 1.70 34.11 -13.05
C THR A 249 0.98 32.94 -12.40
N THR A 250 1.31 32.63 -11.13
CA THR A 250 0.69 31.55 -10.37
C THR A 250 -0.81 31.80 -10.17
N GLU A 251 -1.21 33.03 -9.85
CA GLU A 251 -2.62 33.37 -9.69
C GLU A 251 -3.42 33.10 -10.98
N LYS A 252 -2.88 33.52 -12.14
CA LYS A 252 -3.53 33.29 -13.43
C LYS A 252 -3.63 31.82 -13.79
N ALA A 253 -2.60 31.04 -13.50
CA ALA A 253 -2.62 29.60 -13.71
C ALA A 253 -3.62 28.89 -12.81
N VAL A 254 -3.66 29.21 -11.50
CA VAL A 254 -4.62 28.63 -10.54
C VAL A 254 -6.06 28.99 -10.93
N GLN A 255 -6.35 30.25 -11.28
CA GLN A 255 -7.68 30.68 -11.77
C GLN A 255 -8.13 29.88 -12.99
N THR A 256 -7.21 29.59 -13.91
CA THR A 256 -7.51 28.78 -15.12
C THR A 256 -7.88 27.35 -14.75
N LEU A 257 -7.16 26.74 -13.81
CA LEU A 257 -7.47 25.38 -13.33
C LEU A 257 -8.79 25.30 -12.59
N GLU A 258 -9.10 26.31 -11.75
CA GLU A 258 -10.37 26.43 -11.03
C GLU A 258 -11.55 26.65 -12.00
N ALA A 259 -11.38 27.52 -12.99
CA ALA A 259 -12.37 27.71 -14.07
C ALA A 259 -12.58 26.43 -14.90
N GLY A 260 -11.55 25.61 -15.05
CA GLY A 260 -11.60 24.26 -15.63
C GLY A 260 -12.23 23.20 -14.73
N ARG A 261 -12.75 23.59 -13.54
CA ARG A 261 -13.47 22.71 -12.60
C ARG A 261 -12.60 21.55 -12.09
N ILE A 262 -11.32 21.78 -11.84
CA ILE A 262 -10.37 20.76 -11.36
C ILE A 262 -10.89 19.99 -10.13
N GLU A 263 -11.54 20.68 -9.19
CA GLU A 263 -12.14 20.08 -7.99
C GLU A 263 -13.21 19.03 -8.35
N SER A 264 -14.15 19.39 -9.24
CA SER A 264 -15.20 18.46 -9.70
C SER A 264 -14.60 17.25 -10.41
N ILE A 265 -13.59 17.47 -11.26
CA ILE A 265 -12.92 16.39 -12.01
C ILE A 265 -12.26 15.40 -11.05
N PHE A 266 -11.53 15.87 -10.04
CA PHE A 266 -10.92 15.00 -9.05
C PHE A 266 -11.97 14.27 -8.19
N ASN A 267 -13.03 14.96 -7.77
CA ASN A 267 -14.13 14.33 -7.04
C ASN A 267 -14.77 13.19 -7.87
N ASP A 268 -15.08 13.44 -9.12
CA ASP A 268 -15.69 12.45 -10.01
C ASP A 268 -14.77 11.24 -10.25
N ALA A 269 -13.46 11.48 -10.37
CA ALA A 269 -12.47 10.41 -10.48
C ALA A 269 -12.41 9.54 -9.21
N VAL A 270 -12.42 10.16 -8.03
CA VAL A 270 -12.44 9.46 -6.74
C VAL A 270 -13.72 8.64 -6.58
N VAL A 271 -14.88 9.22 -6.89
CA VAL A 271 -16.18 8.53 -6.84
C VAL A 271 -16.20 7.31 -7.78
N ALA A 272 -15.67 7.45 -9.00
CA ALA A 272 -15.56 6.35 -9.94
C ALA A 272 -14.66 5.23 -9.42
N ALA A 273 -13.54 5.58 -8.79
CA ALA A 273 -12.61 4.61 -8.20
C ALA A 273 -13.22 3.87 -7.01
N ILE A 274 -13.92 4.58 -6.10
CA ILE A 274 -14.65 3.97 -4.97
C ILE A 274 -15.72 3.00 -5.48
N LYS A 275 -16.52 3.43 -6.45
CA LYS A 275 -17.55 2.57 -7.06
C LYS A 275 -16.91 1.29 -7.62
N ARG A 276 -15.81 1.43 -8.36
CA ARG A 276 -15.10 0.28 -8.92
C ARG A 276 -14.50 -0.65 -7.87
N ALA A 277 -13.98 -0.11 -6.77
CA ALA A 277 -13.46 -0.91 -5.64
C ALA A 277 -14.58 -1.79 -5.04
N ARG A 278 -15.78 -1.25 -4.86
CA ARG A 278 -16.96 -1.98 -4.38
C ARG A 278 -17.41 -3.07 -5.35
N GLU A 279 -17.50 -2.75 -6.65
CA GLU A 279 -17.83 -3.73 -7.69
C GLU A 279 -16.85 -4.91 -7.71
N LEU A 280 -15.54 -4.63 -7.52
CA LEU A 280 -14.53 -5.69 -7.44
C LEU A 280 -14.70 -6.54 -6.19
N ALA A 281 -15.04 -5.92 -5.04
CA ALA A 281 -15.31 -6.66 -3.82
C ALA A 281 -16.53 -7.61 -3.97
N ASP A 282 -17.58 -7.15 -4.63
CA ASP A 282 -18.77 -7.98 -4.91
C ASP A 282 -18.49 -9.08 -5.95
N LEU A 283 -17.56 -8.83 -6.86
CA LEU A 283 -17.15 -9.82 -7.88
C LEU A 283 -16.28 -10.93 -7.30
N PHE A 284 -15.30 -10.58 -6.49
CA PHE A 284 -14.30 -11.51 -5.96
C PHE A 284 -14.69 -12.16 -4.63
N GLY A 285 -15.63 -11.57 -3.87
CA GLY A 285 -16.12 -12.10 -2.59
C GLY A 285 -17.12 -13.26 -2.69
N LYS A 286 -17.44 -13.73 -3.89
CA LYS A 286 -18.40 -14.84 -4.12
C LYS A 286 -17.83 -16.21 -3.89
#